data_cdf908737fcbd8a2c55107a36e57de56
#
_entry.id   cdf908737fcbd8a2c55107a36e57de56
#
_cell.length_a   1.000
_cell.length_b   1.000
_cell.length_c   1.000
_cell.angle_alpha   90.00
_cell.angle_beta   90.00
_cell.angle_gamma   90.00
#
_symmetry.space_group_name_H-M   'P 1'
#
loop_
_entity.id
_entity.type
_entity.pdbx_description
1 polymer ?
#
loop_
_entity_poly.entity_id
_entity_poly.type
_entity_poly.pdbx_seq_one_letter_code
_entity_poly.pdbx_strand_id
1 'polypeptide(L)'
;TTDNLRHRLGGGYVSSLTLKEPEGVLDALYACYQRQKTLCRDRQNFLADCRSWQGELRTVCRDARVIGYVVSTPAHTGWLEAVLPPDAYLEAIAAFLQEYGTDQVKISVPLYEPETLRMLESFSEYQTLEKSLMLKIFNMERFLTYSLGLEAPGPGIYAIGPYRAEVGEEGIQVKKAGQEEIAADLLFSHFPRREEAGILPLRFWLGELDLF
;
A
#
# COMPACT_ATOMS: atom_id res chain seq x y z
N THR A 1 -7.32 -15.73 -10.20
CA THR A 1 -7.01 -16.44 -11.45
C THR A 1 -7.81 -15.89 -12.63
N THR A 2 -7.36 -16.21 -13.83
CA THR A 2 -8.03 -15.81 -15.09
C THR A 2 -9.49 -16.30 -15.14
N ASP A 3 -9.77 -17.48 -14.65
CA ASP A 3 -11.14 -18.04 -14.66
C ASP A 3 -12.07 -17.24 -13.75
N ASN A 4 -11.61 -16.84 -12.60
CA ASN A 4 -12.38 -16.01 -11.68
C ASN A 4 -12.67 -14.61 -12.27
N LEU A 5 -11.69 -14.02 -12.95
CA LEU A 5 -11.88 -12.76 -13.66
C LEU A 5 -12.87 -12.90 -14.82
N ARG A 6 -12.77 -13.94 -15.63
CA ARG A 6 -13.73 -14.21 -16.72
C ARG A 6 -15.16 -14.36 -16.20
N HIS A 7 -15.33 -15.02 -15.06
CA HIS A 7 -16.64 -15.16 -14.42
C HIS A 7 -17.19 -13.81 -13.95
N ARG A 8 -16.34 -12.94 -13.39
CA ARG A 8 -16.74 -11.63 -12.85
C ARG A 8 -16.97 -10.56 -13.92
N LEU A 9 -16.12 -10.54 -14.93
CA LEU A 9 -16.15 -9.53 -16.00
C LEU A 9 -16.99 -9.94 -17.23
N GLY A 10 -17.43 -11.18 -17.25
CA GLY A 10 -18.12 -11.76 -18.40
C GLY A 10 -17.13 -12.29 -19.47
N GLY A 11 -17.53 -13.33 -20.18
CA GLY A 11 -16.71 -13.91 -21.26
C GLY A 11 -16.45 -12.88 -22.36
N GLY A 12 -15.18 -12.71 -22.73
CA GLY A 12 -14.76 -11.75 -23.76
C GLY A 12 -14.49 -10.32 -23.28
N TYR A 13 -14.42 -10.08 -21.96
CA TYR A 13 -14.04 -8.79 -21.43
C TYR A 13 -12.65 -8.37 -21.91
N VAL A 14 -12.57 -7.15 -22.42
CA VAL A 14 -11.31 -6.46 -22.75
C VAL A 14 -11.16 -5.28 -21.81
N SER A 15 -10.04 -5.16 -21.12
CA SER A 15 -9.79 -4.05 -20.21
C SER A 15 -9.77 -2.73 -20.97
N SER A 16 -10.37 -1.68 -20.39
CA SER A 16 -10.24 -0.32 -20.86
C SER A 16 -8.88 0.31 -20.49
N LEU A 17 -8.16 -0.32 -19.56
CA LEU A 17 -6.83 0.13 -19.15
C LEU A 17 -5.75 -0.43 -20.07
N THR A 18 -4.72 0.36 -20.27
CA THR A 18 -3.52 -0.05 -21.01
C THR A 18 -2.30 0.03 -20.12
N LEU A 19 -1.43 -0.95 -20.25
CA LEU A 19 -0.10 -0.94 -19.64
C LEU A 19 0.91 -0.38 -20.64
N LYS A 20 1.78 0.51 -20.18
CA LYS A 20 2.78 1.18 -21.03
C LYS A 20 4.13 1.24 -20.35
N GLU A 21 5.16 1.37 -21.14
CA GLU A 21 6.49 1.72 -20.63
C GLU A 21 6.46 3.07 -19.91
N PRO A 22 7.30 3.25 -18.87
CA PRO A 22 7.29 4.47 -18.04
C PRO A 22 7.98 5.68 -18.67
N GLU A 23 8.21 5.67 -19.99
CA GLU A 23 8.95 6.74 -20.67
C GLU A 23 8.19 8.09 -20.61
N GLY A 24 8.92 9.12 -20.21
CA GLY A 24 8.39 10.49 -20.19
C GLY A 24 7.30 10.79 -19.15
N VAL A 25 6.98 9.85 -18.26
CA VAL A 25 5.87 9.98 -17.30
C VAL A 25 6.29 9.97 -15.83
N LEU A 26 7.59 10.14 -15.54
CA LEU A 26 8.14 10.08 -14.18
C LEU A 26 7.36 10.94 -13.18
N ASP A 27 7.06 12.19 -13.53
CA ASP A 27 6.36 13.10 -12.63
C ASP A 27 4.94 12.63 -12.30
N ALA A 28 4.24 12.07 -13.28
CA ALA A 28 2.90 11.53 -13.08
C ALA A 28 2.93 10.27 -12.19
N LEU A 29 3.92 9.39 -12.39
CA LEU A 29 4.09 8.19 -11.56
C LEU A 29 4.47 8.56 -10.12
N TYR A 30 5.42 9.48 -9.95
CA TYR A 30 5.83 9.94 -8.64
C TYR A 30 4.70 10.64 -7.89
N ALA A 31 3.88 11.43 -8.58
CA ALA A 31 2.68 12.03 -7.99
C ALA A 31 1.63 10.99 -7.58
N CYS A 32 1.50 9.88 -8.30
CA CYS A 32 0.66 8.75 -7.87
C CYS A 32 1.21 8.10 -6.60
N TYR A 33 2.51 7.83 -6.57
CA TYR A 33 3.20 7.29 -5.40
C TYR A 33 3.00 8.14 -4.16
N GLN A 34 3.25 9.45 -4.25
CA GLN A 34 3.12 10.38 -3.11
C GLN A 34 1.71 10.44 -2.52
N ARG A 35 0.67 10.22 -3.33
CA ARG A 35 -0.72 10.24 -2.85
C ARG A 35 -1.11 8.99 -2.08
N GLN A 36 -0.50 7.86 -2.35
CA GLN A 36 -0.93 6.56 -1.82
C GLN A 36 0.05 5.94 -0.83
N LYS A 37 1.34 6.31 -0.89
CA LYS A 37 2.39 5.71 -0.06
C LYS A 37 2.87 6.66 1.04
N THR A 38 3.22 6.08 2.15
CA THR A 38 3.66 6.81 3.36
C THR A 38 5.18 6.92 3.46
N LEU A 39 5.91 6.09 2.76
CA LEU A 39 7.36 6.18 2.65
C LEU A 39 7.74 7.18 1.56
N CYS A 40 8.76 7.97 1.83
CA CYS A 40 9.28 8.94 0.87
C CYS A 40 10.48 8.33 0.15
N ARG A 41 10.26 7.80 -1.03
CA ARG A 41 11.37 7.56 -1.98
C ARG A 41 11.81 8.89 -2.57
N ASP A 42 13.11 9.01 -2.81
CA ASP A 42 13.63 10.17 -3.53
C ASP A 42 13.16 10.13 -4.99
N ARG A 43 12.65 11.28 -5.48
CA ARG A 43 12.19 11.40 -6.87
C ARG A 43 13.29 11.05 -7.88
N GLN A 44 14.54 11.39 -7.59
CA GLN A 44 15.67 11.12 -8.50
C GLN A 44 15.92 9.63 -8.67
N ASN A 45 15.74 8.86 -7.60
CA ASN A 45 15.98 7.42 -7.57
C ASN A 45 14.72 6.58 -7.83
N PHE A 46 13.53 7.20 -7.88
CA PHE A 46 12.24 6.51 -7.93
C PHE A 46 12.16 5.40 -8.99
N LEU A 47 12.60 5.67 -10.22
CA LEU A 47 12.58 4.66 -11.28
C LEU A 47 13.60 3.52 -11.04
N ALA A 48 14.75 3.86 -10.44
CA ALA A 48 15.76 2.85 -10.06
C ALA A 48 15.21 1.95 -8.93
N ASP A 49 14.56 2.55 -7.94
CA ASP A 49 13.93 1.83 -6.84
C ASP A 49 12.83 0.88 -7.35
N CYS A 50 11.97 1.36 -8.26
CA CYS A 50 10.93 0.52 -8.88
C CYS A 50 11.50 -0.63 -9.71
N ARG A 51 12.71 -0.49 -10.26
CA ARG A 51 13.40 -1.53 -11.03
C ARG A 51 14.36 -2.37 -10.19
N SER A 52 14.49 -2.06 -8.90
CA SER A 52 15.24 -2.92 -7.97
C SER A 52 14.64 -4.32 -7.99
N TRP A 53 15.43 -5.33 -7.65
CA TRP A 53 14.97 -6.73 -7.70
C TRP A 53 14.52 -7.21 -9.09
N GLN A 54 15.01 -6.62 -10.15
CA GLN A 54 14.60 -6.94 -11.53
C GLN A 54 13.09 -6.70 -11.75
N GLY A 55 12.49 -5.83 -10.97
CA GLY A 55 11.09 -5.46 -11.11
C GLY A 55 10.81 -4.81 -12.47
N GLU A 56 9.71 -5.18 -13.08
CA GLU A 56 9.24 -4.58 -14.33
C GLU A 56 8.15 -3.56 -14.04
N LEU A 57 8.49 -2.28 -14.23
CA LEU A 57 7.58 -1.15 -14.02
C LEU A 57 6.70 -0.94 -15.24
N ARG A 58 5.39 -0.96 -15.05
CA ARG A 58 4.40 -0.62 -16.06
C ARG A 58 3.51 0.53 -15.58
N THR A 59 3.37 1.53 -16.44
CA THR A 59 2.43 2.63 -16.24
C THR A 59 1.02 2.16 -16.58
N VAL A 60 0.08 2.40 -15.70
CA VAL A 60 -1.35 2.10 -15.94
C VAL A 60 -2.05 3.36 -16.41
N CYS A 61 -2.67 3.29 -17.58
CA CYS A 61 -3.35 4.41 -18.22
C CYS A 61 -4.82 4.09 -18.50
N ARG A 62 -5.69 5.09 -18.25
CA ARG A 62 -7.08 5.13 -18.69
C ARG A 62 -7.24 6.32 -19.63
N ASP A 63 -7.74 6.11 -20.85
CA ASP A 63 -7.89 7.16 -21.87
C ASP A 63 -6.60 8.00 -22.10
N ALA A 64 -5.46 7.31 -22.22
CA ALA A 64 -4.11 7.88 -22.33
C ALA A 64 -3.62 8.69 -21.12
N ARG A 65 -4.42 8.80 -20.05
CA ARG A 65 -4.02 9.46 -18.81
C ARG A 65 -3.44 8.44 -17.83
N VAL A 66 -2.29 8.78 -17.25
CA VAL A 66 -1.68 7.98 -16.16
C VAL A 66 -2.57 8.03 -14.93
N ILE A 67 -3.02 6.87 -14.45
CA ILE A 67 -3.80 6.73 -13.22
C ILE A 67 -3.00 6.04 -12.10
N GLY A 68 -1.90 5.38 -12.44
CA GLY A 68 -1.04 4.71 -11.50
C GLY A 68 0.01 3.84 -12.19
N TYR A 69 0.55 2.89 -11.46
CA TYR A 69 1.55 1.95 -11.97
C TYR A 69 1.51 0.63 -11.22
N VAL A 70 2.12 -0.37 -11.82
CA VAL A 70 2.45 -1.65 -11.18
C VAL A 70 3.91 -1.98 -11.42
N VAL A 71 4.53 -2.62 -10.44
CA VAL A 71 5.87 -3.22 -10.55
C VAL A 71 5.70 -4.71 -10.35
N SER A 72 5.97 -5.49 -11.38
CA SER A 72 5.84 -6.94 -11.33
C SER A 72 7.16 -7.64 -11.10
N THR A 73 7.07 -8.89 -10.63
CA THR A 73 8.21 -9.81 -10.64
C THR A 73 8.63 -10.13 -12.09
N PRO A 74 9.89 -10.56 -12.33
CA PRO A 74 10.34 -10.93 -13.66
C PRO A 74 9.52 -12.06 -14.33
N ALA A 75 8.93 -12.93 -13.53
CA ALA A 75 8.07 -14.02 -14.00
C ALA A 75 6.60 -13.60 -14.20
N HIS A 76 6.26 -12.34 -13.93
CA HIS A 76 4.90 -11.77 -14.01
C HIS A 76 3.83 -12.52 -13.18
N THR A 77 4.25 -13.21 -12.13
CA THR A 77 3.35 -13.98 -11.25
C THR A 77 2.97 -13.22 -9.98
N GLY A 78 3.57 -12.06 -9.75
CA GLY A 78 3.31 -11.23 -8.58
C GLY A 78 3.56 -9.75 -8.86
N TRP A 79 2.85 -8.89 -8.14
CA TRP A 79 3.14 -7.47 -8.09
C TRP A 79 3.92 -7.18 -6.81
N LEU A 80 5.15 -6.69 -6.99
CA LEU A 80 6.01 -6.21 -5.91
C LEU A 80 5.44 -4.92 -5.32
N GLU A 81 4.85 -4.09 -6.18
CA GLU A 81 4.14 -2.89 -5.80
C GLU A 81 3.02 -2.57 -6.78
N ALA A 82 1.91 -2.05 -6.27
CA ALA A 82 0.86 -1.46 -7.07
C ALA A 82 0.40 -0.16 -6.44
N VAL A 83 0.28 0.88 -7.24
CA VAL A 83 -0.23 2.19 -6.85
C VAL A 83 -1.34 2.56 -7.82
N LEU A 84 -2.57 2.23 -7.44
CA LEU A 84 -3.76 2.35 -8.27
C LEU A 84 -4.94 2.86 -7.44
N PRO A 85 -5.88 3.60 -8.05
CA PRO A 85 -7.18 3.80 -7.42
C PRO A 85 -7.87 2.45 -7.17
N PRO A 86 -8.62 2.28 -6.06
CA PRO A 86 -9.28 1.01 -5.73
C PRO A 86 -10.16 0.46 -6.85
N ASP A 87 -10.88 1.31 -7.57
CA ASP A 87 -11.74 0.95 -8.70
C ASP A 87 -10.99 0.45 -9.95
N ALA A 88 -9.69 0.72 -10.04
CA ALA A 88 -8.87 0.34 -11.17
C ALA A 88 -8.22 -1.05 -11.05
N TYR A 89 -8.16 -1.63 -9.85
CA TYR A 89 -7.43 -2.90 -9.65
C TYR A 89 -7.95 -4.05 -10.50
N LEU A 90 -9.26 -4.25 -10.55
CA LEU A 90 -9.84 -5.36 -11.31
C LEU A 90 -9.49 -5.29 -12.81
N GLU A 91 -9.62 -4.10 -13.39
CA GLU A 91 -9.29 -3.87 -14.80
C GLU A 91 -7.78 -3.96 -15.05
N ALA A 92 -6.96 -3.44 -14.14
CA ALA A 92 -5.49 -3.52 -14.24
C ALA A 92 -4.99 -4.96 -14.16
N ILE A 93 -5.59 -5.79 -13.28
CA ILE A 93 -5.29 -7.22 -13.21
C ILE A 93 -5.68 -7.91 -14.53
N ALA A 94 -6.87 -7.61 -15.07
CA ALA A 94 -7.29 -8.18 -16.34
C ALA A 94 -6.35 -7.79 -17.49
N ALA A 95 -5.96 -6.52 -17.58
CA ALA A 95 -4.99 -6.05 -18.57
C ALA A 95 -3.63 -6.76 -18.43
N PHE A 96 -3.15 -6.89 -17.20
CA PHE A 96 -1.89 -7.55 -16.89
C PHE A 96 -1.88 -9.04 -17.28
N LEU A 97 -2.91 -9.79 -16.88
CA LEU A 97 -3.02 -11.20 -17.22
C LEU A 97 -3.16 -11.43 -18.74
N GLN A 98 -3.84 -10.52 -19.44
CA GLN A 98 -3.94 -10.56 -20.90
C GLN A 98 -2.60 -10.28 -21.59
N GLU A 99 -1.85 -9.28 -21.11
CA GLU A 99 -0.57 -8.88 -21.73
C GLU A 99 0.50 -9.95 -21.56
N TYR A 100 0.60 -10.52 -20.37
CA TYR A 100 1.65 -11.50 -20.07
C TYR A 100 1.23 -12.96 -20.24
N GLY A 101 -0.04 -13.22 -20.51
CA GLY A 101 -0.56 -14.59 -20.68
C GLY A 101 -0.43 -15.45 -19.43
N THR A 102 -0.38 -14.84 -18.25
CA THR A 102 -0.29 -15.55 -16.97
C THR A 102 -1.69 -15.88 -16.46
N ASP A 103 -1.81 -17.01 -15.75
CA ASP A 103 -3.11 -17.47 -15.22
C ASP A 103 -3.46 -16.90 -13.86
N GLN A 104 -2.46 -16.37 -13.16
CA GLN A 104 -2.62 -15.84 -11.80
C GLN A 104 -1.60 -14.74 -11.51
N VAL A 105 -1.96 -13.87 -10.56
CA VAL A 105 -1.06 -12.86 -10.01
C VAL A 105 -1.25 -12.76 -8.50
N LYS A 106 -0.15 -12.73 -7.75
CA LYS A 106 -0.13 -12.43 -6.31
C LYS A 106 -0.02 -10.91 -6.13
N ILE A 107 -0.87 -10.33 -5.28
CA ILE A 107 -0.87 -8.89 -5.00
C ILE A 107 -0.78 -8.68 -3.49
N SER A 108 0.20 -7.90 -3.05
CA SER A 108 0.34 -7.47 -1.66
C SER A 108 -0.29 -6.10 -1.47
N VAL A 109 -1.18 -5.98 -0.49
CA VAL A 109 -1.90 -4.75 -0.18
C VAL A 109 -1.78 -4.43 1.30
N PRO A 110 -1.51 -3.17 1.67
CA PRO A 110 -1.48 -2.75 3.07
C PRO A 110 -2.85 -2.89 3.74
N LEU A 111 -2.84 -3.30 5.01
CA LEU A 111 -4.09 -3.45 5.79
C LEU A 111 -4.84 -2.14 5.99
N TYR A 112 -4.19 -1.00 5.86
CA TYR A 112 -4.81 0.31 5.97
C TYR A 112 -5.47 0.82 4.68
N GLU A 113 -5.54 -0.02 3.64
CA GLU A 113 -6.28 0.25 2.40
C GLU A 113 -7.60 -0.55 2.35
N PRO A 114 -8.59 -0.24 3.19
CA PRO A 114 -9.78 -1.08 3.36
C PRO A 114 -10.66 -1.15 2.12
N GLU A 115 -10.64 -0.14 1.27
CA GLU A 115 -11.40 -0.13 0.01
C GLU A 115 -10.78 -1.09 -1.01
N THR A 116 -9.46 -1.01 -1.18
CA THR A 116 -8.71 -1.93 -2.03
C THR A 116 -8.86 -3.37 -1.55
N LEU A 117 -8.72 -3.61 -0.24
CA LEU A 117 -8.91 -4.94 0.35
C LEU A 117 -10.30 -5.49 0.07
N ARG A 118 -11.37 -4.75 0.37
CA ARG A 118 -12.75 -5.19 0.11
C ARG A 118 -13.01 -5.50 -1.36
N MET A 119 -12.44 -4.69 -2.24
CA MET A 119 -12.56 -4.92 -3.67
C MET A 119 -11.84 -6.22 -4.08
N LEU A 120 -10.59 -6.43 -3.64
CA LEU A 120 -9.82 -7.64 -3.91
C LEU A 120 -10.45 -8.88 -3.28
N GLU A 121 -10.97 -8.81 -2.05
CA GLU A 121 -11.73 -9.88 -1.39
C GLU A 121 -12.88 -10.41 -2.24
N SER A 122 -13.51 -9.54 -2.99
CA SER A 122 -14.69 -9.90 -3.77
C SER A 122 -14.41 -10.91 -4.89
N PHE A 123 -13.15 -11.06 -5.32
CA PHE A 123 -12.77 -11.94 -6.44
C PHE A 123 -11.45 -12.71 -6.24
N SER A 124 -10.73 -12.50 -5.13
CA SER A 124 -9.54 -13.30 -4.81
C SER A 124 -9.95 -14.73 -4.43
N GLU A 125 -9.13 -15.70 -4.79
CA GLU A 125 -9.39 -17.12 -4.47
C GLU A 125 -8.97 -17.44 -3.03
N TYR A 126 -7.91 -16.81 -2.57
CA TYR A 126 -7.46 -16.92 -1.19
C TYR A 126 -6.72 -15.65 -0.78
N GLN A 127 -6.66 -15.43 0.53
CA GLN A 127 -5.95 -14.33 1.14
C GLN A 127 -5.08 -14.86 2.26
N THR A 128 -3.91 -14.28 2.41
CA THR A 128 -3.00 -14.59 3.50
C THR A 128 -2.59 -13.30 4.18
N LEU A 129 -2.52 -13.32 5.50
CA LEU A 129 -1.90 -12.26 6.27
C LEU A 129 -0.43 -12.64 6.47
N GLU A 130 0.45 -11.96 5.77
CA GLU A 130 1.89 -12.19 5.85
C GLU A 130 2.56 -11.13 6.74
N LYS A 131 3.39 -11.59 7.68
CA LYS A 131 4.33 -10.75 8.41
C LYS A 131 5.67 -10.86 7.69
N SER A 132 5.94 -9.95 6.78
CA SER A 132 7.10 -10.04 5.89
C SER A 132 8.40 -9.54 6.49
N LEU A 133 8.38 -8.80 7.62
CA LEU A 133 9.55 -8.10 8.14
C LEU A 133 9.70 -8.17 9.65
N MET A 134 10.94 -8.23 10.08
CA MET A 134 11.34 -7.88 11.44
C MET A 134 11.79 -6.42 11.45
N LEU A 135 11.04 -5.57 12.13
CA LEU A 135 11.36 -4.15 12.33
C LEU A 135 11.84 -3.92 13.76
N LYS A 136 12.93 -3.17 13.89
CA LYS A 136 13.37 -2.63 15.17
C LYS A 136 13.20 -1.12 15.15
N ILE A 137 12.25 -0.61 15.93
CA ILE A 137 12.02 0.81 16.08
C ILE A 137 12.87 1.32 17.25
N PHE A 138 13.87 2.15 16.97
CA PHE A 138 14.78 2.68 17.99
C PHE A 138 14.17 3.79 18.83
N ASN A 139 13.24 4.54 18.28
CA ASN A 139 12.52 5.60 18.98
C ASN A 139 11.03 5.51 18.66
N MET A 140 10.31 4.82 19.53
CA MET A 140 8.89 4.56 19.35
C MET A 140 8.04 5.83 19.42
N GLU A 141 8.36 6.76 20.31
CA GLU A 141 7.61 7.99 20.47
C GLU A 141 7.68 8.85 19.20
N ARG A 142 8.89 8.98 18.64
CA ARG A 142 9.10 9.70 17.38
C ARG A 142 8.41 9.02 16.20
N PHE A 143 8.48 7.70 16.14
CA PHE A 143 7.80 6.90 15.11
C PHE A 143 6.29 7.10 15.18
N LEU A 144 5.68 7.00 16.35
CA LEU A 144 4.25 7.20 16.56
C LEU A 144 3.83 8.65 16.28
N THR A 145 4.63 9.64 16.69
CA THR A 145 4.38 11.04 16.36
C THR A 145 4.31 11.25 14.85
N TYR A 146 5.26 10.70 14.11
CA TYR A 146 5.29 10.77 12.64
C TYR A 146 4.09 10.05 12.01
N SER A 147 3.82 8.82 12.44
CA SER A 147 2.72 8.01 11.89
C SER A 147 1.35 8.64 12.13
N LEU A 148 1.12 9.20 13.31
CA LEU A 148 -0.10 9.95 13.61
C LEU A 148 -0.18 11.25 12.81
N GLY A 149 0.94 11.91 12.56
CA GLY A 149 0.99 13.10 11.71
C GLY A 149 0.55 12.81 10.27
N LEU A 150 0.86 11.63 9.73
CA LEU A 150 0.39 11.18 8.42
C LEU A 150 -1.12 10.91 8.40
N GLU A 151 -1.68 10.41 9.51
CA GLU A 151 -3.12 10.16 9.62
C GLU A 151 -3.93 11.44 9.79
N ALA A 152 -3.30 12.53 10.22
CA ALA A 152 -3.95 13.80 10.57
C ALA A 152 -5.23 13.58 11.41
N PRO A 153 -5.16 12.81 12.52
CA PRO A 153 -6.33 12.55 13.34
C PRO A 153 -6.84 13.85 13.93
N GLY A 154 -8.14 13.94 14.17
CA GLY A 154 -8.73 15.09 14.87
C GLY A 154 -8.15 15.26 16.28
N PRO A 155 -8.30 16.45 16.91
CA PRO A 155 -7.84 16.68 18.29
C PRO A 155 -8.39 15.63 19.24
N GLY A 156 -7.56 15.15 20.16
CA GLY A 156 -7.98 14.15 21.14
C GLY A 156 -6.81 13.37 21.72
N ILE A 157 -7.16 12.36 22.54
CA ILE A 157 -6.21 11.45 23.17
C ILE A 157 -6.33 10.08 22.53
N TYR A 158 -5.20 9.50 22.18
CA TYR A 158 -5.12 8.21 21.49
C TYR A 158 -4.21 7.26 22.29
N ALA A 159 -4.69 6.04 22.51
CA ALA A 159 -3.93 4.99 23.15
C ALA A 159 -3.39 4.01 22.11
N ILE A 160 -2.09 3.71 22.18
CA ILE A 160 -1.39 2.79 21.28
C ILE A 160 -0.53 1.87 22.15
N GLY A 161 -1.08 0.75 22.59
CA GLY A 161 -0.41 -0.08 23.59
C GLY A 161 -0.05 0.73 24.83
N PRO A 162 1.25 0.69 25.28
CA PRO A 162 1.69 1.46 26.45
C PRO A 162 1.93 2.94 26.18
N TYR A 163 1.67 3.42 24.95
CA TYR A 163 1.86 4.82 24.59
C TYR A 163 0.54 5.58 24.58
N ARG A 164 0.61 6.83 24.97
CA ARG A 164 -0.47 7.81 24.90
C ARG A 164 -0.04 8.96 24.03
N ALA A 165 -0.85 9.27 23.04
CA ALA A 165 -0.64 10.39 22.14
C ALA A 165 -1.72 11.46 22.38
N GLU A 166 -1.30 12.69 22.58
CA GLU A 166 -2.17 13.88 22.67
C GLU A 166 -2.05 14.65 21.37
N VAL A 167 -3.15 14.82 20.66
CA VAL A 167 -3.25 15.58 19.41
C VAL A 167 -4.00 16.87 19.70
N GLY A 168 -3.37 18.00 19.47
CA GLY A 168 -3.93 19.33 19.75
C GLY A 168 -3.43 20.37 18.75
N GLU A 169 -3.76 21.64 18.99
CA GLU A 169 -3.35 22.75 18.14
C GLU A 169 -1.82 22.94 18.11
N GLU A 170 -1.13 22.60 19.21
CA GLU A 170 0.31 22.67 19.31
C GLU A 170 1.04 21.50 18.64
N GLY A 171 0.29 20.53 18.11
CA GLY A 171 0.83 19.34 17.42
C GLY A 171 0.54 18.05 18.16
N ILE A 172 1.39 17.04 17.91
CA ILE A 172 1.25 15.69 18.44
C ILE A 172 2.34 15.43 19.47
N GLN A 173 1.94 15.09 20.69
CA GLN A 173 2.84 14.67 21.76
C GLN A 173 2.60 13.21 22.10
N VAL A 174 3.64 12.38 22.01
CA VAL A 174 3.57 10.97 22.36
C VAL A 174 4.43 10.70 23.58
N LYS A 175 3.89 9.98 24.57
CA LYS A 175 4.60 9.59 25.79
C LYS A 175 4.30 8.13 26.13
N LYS A 176 5.31 7.41 26.64
CA LYS A 176 5.11 6.09 27.20
C LYS A 176 4.37 6.21 28.54
N ALA A 177 3.18 5.66 28.63
CA ALA A 177 2.31 5.72 29.83
C ALA A 177 2.28 4.41 30.63
N GLY A 178 2.75 3.29 30.05
CA GLY A 178 2.79 1.95 30.67
C GLY A 178 4.20 1.38 30.73
N GLN A 179 4.35 0.27 31.45
CA GLN A 179 5.65 -0.44 31.56
C GLN A 179 5.82 -1.53 30.51
N GLU A 180 4.76 -1.89 29.82
CA GLU A 180 4.82 -2.94 28.78
C GLU A 180 5.68 -2.49 27.60
N GLU A 181 6.44 -3.43 27.05
CA GLU A 181 7.12 -3.22 25.76
C GLU A 181 6.28 -3.85 24.67
N ILE A 182 5.99 -3.07 23.63
CA ILE A 182 5.39 -3.62 22.41
C ILE A 182 6.52 -4.05 21.49
N ALA A 183 6.54 -5.31 21.11
CA ALA A 183 7.38 -5.75 20.02
C ALA A 183 6.97 -5.03 18.73
N ALA A 184 7.95 -4.61 17.91
CA ALA A 184 7.69 -3.82 16.72
C ALA A 184 6.74 -4.53 15.74
N ASP A 185 6.78 -5.86 15.66
CA ASP A 185 5.88 -6.69 14.84
C ASP A 185 4.42 -6.67 15.33
N LEU A 186 4.20 -6.48 16.62
CA LEU A 186 2.87 -6.35 17.21
C LEU A 186 2.28 -4.94 17.00
N LEU A 187 3.13 -3.94 16.74
CA LEU A 187 2.68 -2.58 16.54
C LEU A 187 1.72 -2.45 15.34
N PHE A 188 1.95 -3.23 14.28
CA PHE A 188 1.11 -3.24 13.09
C PHE A 188 -0.23 -3.95 13.29
N SER A 189 -0.38 -4.71 14.37
CA SER A 189 -1.65 -5.29 14.81
C SER A 189 -2.37 -4.44 15.85
N HIS A 190 -1.72 -3.39 16.37
CA HIS A 190 -2.30 -2.45 17.32
C HIS A 190 -2.66 -1.15 16.61
N PHE A 191 -3.94 -0.87 16.53
CA PHE A 191 -4.43 0.40 16.01
C PHE A 191 -4.54 1.43 17.12
N PRO A 192 -4.13 2.68 16.90
CA PRO A 192 -4.38 3.74 17.87
C PRO A 192 -5.89 3.85 18.12
N ARG A 193 -6.27 3.82 19.38
CA ARG A 193 -7.64 3.95 19.79
C ARG A 193 -7.84 5.33 20.40
N ARG A 194 -8.77 6.12 19.85
CA ARG A 194 -9.23 7.32 20.52
C ARG A 194 -9.98 6.90 21.79
N GLU A 195 -9.64 7.49 22.93
CA GLU A 195 -10.23 7.09 24.24
C GLU A 195 -11.77 7.23 24.25
N GLU A 196 -12.32 8.14 23.42
CA GLU A 196 -13.75 8.41 23.34
C GLU A 196 -14.46 7.76 22.13
N ALA A 197 -13.77 7.39 21.07
CA ALA A 197 -14.39 6.77 19.88
C ALA A 197 -13.36 6.27 18.85
N GLY A 198 -13.51 5.04 18.41
CA GLY A 198 -12.93 4.52 17.17
C GLY A 198 -11.46 4.11 17.21
N ILE A 199 -11.08 3.30 16.22
CA ILE A 199 -9.73 2.78 16.02
C ILE A 199 -9.18 3.46 14.76
N LEU A 200 -7.97 4.04 14.84
CA LEU A 200 -7.23 4.56 13.69
C LEU A 200 -6.15 3.55 13.28
N PRO A 201 -6.13 3.07 12.04
CA PRO A 201 -5.02 2.27 11.54
C PRO A 201 -3.76 3.14 11.39
N LEU A 202 -2.62 2.64 11.83
CA LEU A 202 -1.35 3.27 11.50
C LEU A 202 -1.01 3.00 10.03
N ARG A 203 -0.85 4.06 9.24
CA ARG A 203 -0.40 3.97 7.85
C ARG A 203 1.11 3.79 7.80
N PHE A 204 1.52 2.58 8.12
CA PHE A 204 2.91 2.21 7.93
C PHE A 204 2.98 0.88 7.20
N TRP A 205 3.58 0.90 6.04
CA TRP A 205 3.81 -0.29 5.25
C TRP A 205 5.14 -0.16 4.51
N LEU A 206 5.96 -1.19 4.64
CA LEU A 206 7.14 -1.39 3.82
C LEU A 206 6.77 -2.37 2.71
N GLY A 207 6.75 -1.88 1.50
CA GLY A 207 6.60 -2.73 0.32
C GLY A 207 7.86 -3.56 0.09
N GLU A 208 7.76 -4.58 -0.74
CA GLU A 208 8.92 -5.41 -1.08
C GLU A 208 10.06 -4.60 -1.71
N LEU A 209 9.74 -3.48 -2.38
CA LEU A 209 10.73 -2.58 -2.97
C LEU A 209 11.44 -1.65 -1.96
N ASP A 210 10.95 -1.56 -0.73
CA ASP A 210 11.48 -0.66 0.30
C ASP A 210 12.42 -1.38 1.29
N LEU A 211 12.79 -2.63 1.01
CA LEU A 211 13.51 -3.50 1.94
C LEU A 211 15.04 -3.32 1.95
N PHE A 212 15.59 -2.47 1.08
CA PHE A 212 17.05 -2.31 0.94
C PHE A 212 17.48 -0.91 0.60
#